data_1db962cb19d2e376455cda7c7c76edc8
#
_entry.id   1db962cb19d2e376455cda7c7c76edc8
#
_cell.length_a   1.000
_cell.length_b   1.000
_cell.length_c   1.000
_cell.angle_alpha   90.00
_cell.angle_beta   90.00
_cell.angle_gamma   90.00
#
_symmetry.space_group_name_H-M   'P 1'
#
loop_
_entity.id
_entity.type
_entity.pdbx_description
1 polymer ?
#
loop_
_entity_poly.entity_id
_entity_poly.type
_entity_poly.pdbx_seq_one_letter_code
_entity_poly.pdbx_strand_id
1 'polypeptide(L)'
;EGAIFVAGAAVQWLRDGLGIIETSEETEKLARSIDSNEGVYFVPAFVGLGSPWWNSDVRGTIVGLTRGSGRAHLVRAALESMAYQVSDVVGDMQANGIAITELRVDGGATRNKLMMEFQSDVLNVPVTRATQVESTAWGVAAMAGLTQGVIASATDLADSWQKDLTVTPQTDRSAQYKGWQAALKGAFAHAQALHQDEPAQAKDEPSKVKVKQ
;
A
#
# COMPACT_ATOMS: atom_id res chain seq x y z
N GLU A 1 -7.07 -9.12 -9.35
CA GLU A 1 -7.12 -8.57 -7.99
C GLU A 1 -5.74 -8.66 -7.34
N GLY A 2 -5.34 -7.63 -6.59
CA GLY A 2 -4.11 -7.59 -5.83
C GLY A 2 -4.37 -7.20 -4.38
N ALA A 3 -3.56 -7.72 -3.43
CA ALA A 3 -3.70 -7.45 -2.02
C ALA A 3 -2.41 -6.87 -1.44
N ILE A 4 -2.51 -5.71 -0.79
CA ILE A 4 -1.44 -5.07 -0.03
C ILE A 4 -1.75 -5.31 1.45
N PHE A 5 -0.82 -5.98 2.19
CA PHE A 5 -1.08 -6.36 3.58
C PHE A 5 -0.98 -5.18 4.54
N VAL A 6 -0.08 -4.25 4.28
CA VAL A 6 0.17 -3.10 5.15
C VAL A 6 0.15 -1.81 4.33
N ALA A 7 -0.92 -1.04 4.46
CA ALA A 7 -1.07 0.31 3.92
C ALA A 7 -1.24 1.31 5.07
N GLY A 8 -2.46 1.70 5.41
CA GLY A 8 -2.73 2.60 6.55
C GLY A 8 -2.20 2.11 7.89
N ALA A 9 -2.01 0.80 8.07
CA ALA A 9 -1.38 0.23 9.26
C ALA A 9 0.07 0.70 9.47
N ALA A 10 0.79 1.13 8.43
CA ALA A 10 2.10 1.75 8.56
C ALA A 10 2.00 3.08 9.34
N VAL A 11 0.98 3.89 9.04
CA VAL A 11 0.72 5.16 9.75
C VAL A 11 0.28 4.89 11.20
N GLN A 12 -0.56 3.87 11.42
CA GLN A 12 -0.94 3.47 12.79
C GLN A 12 0.29 3.05 13.60
N TRP A 13 1.22 2.32 13.00
CA TRP A 13 2.47 1.95 13.66
C TRP A 13 3.35 3.15 14.02
N LEU A 14 3.44 4.18 13.16
CA LEU A 14 4.13 5.42 13.49
C LEU A 14 3.53 6.12 14.70
N ARG A 15 2.20 6.03 14.87
CA ARG A 15 1.47 6.59 16.01
C ARG A 15 1.61 5.71 17.24
N ASP A 16 1.18 4.47 17.16
CA ASP A 16 0.96 3.58 18.30
C ASP A 16 2.23 2.82 18.71
N GLY A 17 3.08 2.48 17.75
CA GLY A 17 4.33 1.72 17.96
C GLY A 17 5.53 2.61 18.23
N LEU A 18 5.72 3.66 17.43
CA LEU A 18 6.86 4.57 17.58
C LEU A 18 6.53 5.85 18.38
N GLY A 19 5.26 6.25 18.47
CA GLY A 19 4.86 7.49 19.15
C GLY A 19 5.40 8.77 18.50
N ILE A 20 5.71 8.73 17.18
CA ILE A 20 6.30 9.89 16.51
C ILE A 20 5.27 10.81 15.84
N ILE A 21 3.99 10.42 15.85
CA ILE A 21 2.84 11.24 15.49
C ILE A 21 1.74 11.02 16.52
N GLU A 22 0.86 12.00 16.74
CA GLU A 22 -0.31 11.87 17.61
C GLU A 22 -1.56 11.45 16.84
N THR A 23 -1.72 11.97 15.64
CA THR A 23 -2.85 11.66 14.74
C THR A 23 -2.39 11.36 13.33
N SER A 24 -3.23 10.66 12.57
CA SER A 24 -2.94 10.37 11.14
C SER A 24 -2.92 11.64 10.28
N GLU A 25 -3.67 12.67 10.67
CA GLU A 25 -3.78 13.95 9.98
C GLU A 25 -2.46 14.75 10.00
N GLU A 26 -1.64 14.55 11.03
CA GLU A 26 -0.32 15.20 11.10
C GLU A 26 0.63 14.75 9.98
N THR A 27 0.41 13.58 9.43
CA THR A 27 1.34 12.98 8.45
C THR A 27 1.52 13.85 7.22
N GLU A 28 0.45 14.45 6.71
CA GLU A 28 0.56 15.33 5.53
C GLU A 28 1.40 16.57 5.83
N LYS A 29 1.15 17.22 6.97
CA LYS A 29 1.89 18.42 7.37
C LYS A 29 3.37 18.11 7.58
N LEU A 30 3.67 16.99 8.24
CA LEU A 30 5.06 16.57 8.48
C LEU A 30 5.77 16.22 7.16
N ALA A 31 5.12 15.45 6.29
CA ALA A 31 5.72 15.08 5.01
C ALA A 31 5.94 16.29 4.09
N ARG A 32 5.06 17.30 4.13
CA ARG A 32 5.22 18.55 3.37
C ARG A 32 6.25 19.52 3.97
N SER A 33 6.73 19.29 5.20
CA SER A 33 7.77 20.12 5.82
C SER A 33 9.17 19.87 5.26
N ILE A 34 9.32 18.86 4.42
CA ILE A 34 10.56 18.49 3.73
C ILE A 34 10.28 18.28 2.24
N ASP A 35 11.25 18.60 1.39
CA ASP A 35 11.07 18.54 -0.06
C ASP A 35 11.07 17.10 -0.60
N SER A 36 11.79 16.20 0.06
CA SER A 36 11.91 14.79 -0.32
C SER A 36 12.07 13.89 0.92
N ASN A 37 12.03 12.57 0.71
CA ASN A 37 12.39 11.59 1.75
C ASN A 37 13.91 11.46 1.94
N GLU A 38 14.73 12.20 1.18
CA GLU A 38 16.19 12.19 1.20
C GLU A 38 16.81 10.77 1.10
N GLY A 39 16.16 9.87 0.37
CA GLY A 39 16.62 8.50 0.18
C GLY A 39 16.21 7.54 1.31
N VAL A 40 15.36 7.97 2.24
CA VAL A 40 14.79 7.08 3.27
C VAL A 40 13.61 6.31 2.67
N TYR A 41 13.71 5.00 2.61
CA TYR A 41 12.63 4.12 2.18
C TYR A 41 12.19 3.22 3.32
N PHE A 42 10.87 3.02 3.40
CA PHE A 42 10.26 2.13 4.37
C PHE A 42 9.48 1.03 3.65
N VAL A 43 9.88 -0.21 3.84
CA VAL A 43 9.18 -1.42 3.39
C VAL A 43 8.34 -1.93 4.55
N PRO A 44 7.01 -1.71 4.57
CA PRO A 44 6.17 -1.99 5.76
C PRO A 44 5.71 -3.45 5.79
N ALA A 45 6.61 -4.40 5.63
CA ALA A 45 6.31 -5.84 5.59
C ALA A 45 6.13 -6.43 6.99
N PHE A 46 5.26 -5.86 7.83
CA PHE A 46 5.05 -6.31 9.22
C PHE A 46 4.54 -7.75 9.33
N VAL A 47 3.79 -8.18 8.34
CA VAL A 47 3.24 -9.54 8.22
C VAL A 47 3.63 -10.20 6.88
N GLY A 48 4.76 -9.80 6.34
CA GLY A 48 5.17 -10.14 4.99
C GLY A 48 4.65 -9.17 3.93
N LEU A 49 4.84 -9.53 2.66
CA LEU A 49 4.40 -8.78 1.49
C LEU A 49 3.32 -9.55 0.74
N GLY A 50 2.24 -8.85 0.35
CA GLY A 50 1.18 -9.35 -0.52
C GLY A 50 1.57 -9.31 -2.00
N SER A 51 0.62 -8.96 -2.86
CA SER A 51 0.83 -8.86 -4.31
C SER A 51 1.89 -7.81 -4.65
N PRO A 52 2.69 -8.05 -5.69
CA PRO A 52 2.83 -9.29 -6.46
C PRO A 52 3.80 -10.30 -5.83
N TRP A 53 4.39 -9.99 -4.69
CA TRP A 53 5.51 -10.69 -4.10
C TRP A 53 5.14 -11.99 -3.39
N TRP A 54 3.99 -12.03 -2.73
CA TRP A 54 3.45 -13.17 -1.95
C TRP A 54 4.51 -13.84 -1.06
N ASN A 55 5.18 -13.04 -0.24
CA ASN A 55 6.27 -13.50 0.62
C ASN A 55 5.96 -13.23 2.09
N SER A 56 5.87 -14.30 2.88
CA SER A 56 5.57 -14.26 4.31
C SER A 56 6.78 -13.99 5.19
N ASP A 57 8.00 -14.09 4.66
CA ASP A 57 9.23 -14.13 5.46
C ASP A 57 9.91 -12.76 5.57
N VAL A 58 9.67 -11.90 4.58
CA VAL A 58 10.13 -10.51 4.62
C VAL A 58 9.53 -9.78 5.81
N ARG A 59 10.32 -8.92 6.46
CA ARG A 59 9.88 -8.09 7.59
C ARG A 59 10.08 -6.62 7.29
N GLY A 60 9.38 -5.78 8.10
CA GLY A 60 9.47 -4.32 8.02
C GLY A 60 10.93 -3.86 8.04
N THR A 61 11.30 -3.04 7.07
CA THR A 61 12.68 -2.59 6.86
C THR A 61 12.71 -1.11 6.53
N ILE A 62 13.60 -0.36 7.17
CA ILE A 62 13.86 1.04 6.85
C ILE A 62 15.30 1.16 6.40
N VAL A 63 15.53 1.77 5.24
CA VAL A 63 16.88 1.97 4.67
C VAL A 63 17.11 3.45 4.33
N GLY A 64 18.39 3.82 4.11
CA GLY A 64 18.75 5.17 3.68
C GLY A 64 18.83 6.20 4.80
N LEU A 65 18.81 5.80 6.07
CA LEU A 65 18.93 6.72 7.20
C LEU A 65 20.30 7.37 7.26
N THR A 66 20.31 8.67 7.51
CA THR A 66 21.50 9.48 7.77
C THR A 66 21.35 10.21 9.12
N ARG A 67 22.39 10.94 9.54
CA ARG A 67 22.31 11.80 10.74
C ARG A 67 21.26 12.92 10.61
N GLY A 68 20.93 13.31 9.38
CA GLY A 68 19.88 14.31 9.09
C GLY A 68 18.48 13.73 9.09
N SER A 69 18.32 12.43 9.02
CA SER A 69 17.01 11.78 8.96
C SER A 69 16.27 11.95 10.29
N GLY A 70 15.06 12.49 10.23
CA GLY A 70 14.22 12.72 11.40
C GLY A 70 12.78 12.24 11.18
N ARG A 71 11.92 12.60 12.10
CA ARG A 71 10.49 12.23 12.13
C ARG A 71 9.79 12.44 10.79
N ALA A 72 9.99 13.60 10.16
CA ALA A 72 9.35 13.93 8.88
C ALA A 72 9.75 12.97 7.76
N HIS A 73 11.01 12.53 7.71
CA HIS A 73 11.50 11.57 6.72
C HIS A 73 10.84 10.19 6.88
N LEU A 74 10.70 9.70 8.12
CA LEU A 74 10.04 8.42 8.41
C LEU A 74 8.55 8.47 8.05
N VAL A 75 7.87 9.57 8.41
CA VAL A 75 6.46 9.77 8.07
C VAL A 75 6.28 9.84 6.56
N ARG A 76 7.12 10.57 5.85
CA ARG A 76 7.06 10.68 4.39
C ARG A 76 7.33 9.33 3.72
N ALA A 77 8.36 8.62 4.15
CA ALA A 77 8.67 7.29 3.64
C ALA A 77 7.51 6.30 3.85
N ALA A 78 6.78 6.38 4.96
CA ALA A 78 5.60 5.55 5.21
C ALA A 78 4.44 5.90 4.26
N LEU A 79 4.17 7.18 4.00
CA LEU A 79 3.16 7.59 3.03
C LEU A 79 3.54 7.16 1.61
N GLU A 80 4.79 7.39 1.21
CA GLU A 80 5.29 7.01 -0.12
C GLU A 80 5.29 5.49 -0.31
N SER A 81 5.50 4.69 0.76
CA SER A 81 5.49 3.23 0.70
C SER A 81 4.13 2.67 0.27
N MET A 82 3.03 3.31 0.63
CA MET A 82 1.70 2.90 0.18
C MET A 82 1.56 3.07 -1.33
N ALA A 83 2.03 4.21 -1.86
CA ALA A 83 2.01 4.48 -3.30
C ALA A 83 2.91 3.52 -4.09
N TYR A 84 4.07 3.19 -3.58
CA TYR A 84 4.97 2.23 -4.23
C TYR A 84 4.38 0.82 -4.28
N GLN A 85 3.79 0.34 -3.19
CA GLN A 85 3.14 -0.98 -3.17
C GLN A 85 1.97 -1.06 -4.16
N VAL A 86 1.15 0.00 -4.26
CA VAL A 86 0.09 0.07 -5.29
C VAL A 86 0.71 0.04 -6.69
N SER A 87 1.84 0.73 -6.90
CA SER A 87 2.53 0.74 -8.19
C SER A 87 3.12 -0.61 -8.56
N ASP A 88 3.60 -1.40 -7.59
CA ASP A 88 4.04 -2.78 -7.81
C ASP A 88 2.87 -3.64 -8.31
N VAL A 89 1.69 -3.55 -7.68
CA VAL A 89 0.47 -4.28 -8.08
C VAL A 89 -0.01 -3.86 -9.46
N VAL A 90 -0.09 -2.55 -9.72
CA VAL A 90 -0.53 -2.01 -11.01
C VAL A 90 0.47 -2.39 -12.12
N GLY A 91 1.77 -2.33 -11.82
CA GLY A 91 2.81 -2.76 -12.75
C GLY A 91 2.69 -4.23 -13.16
N ASP A 92 2.36 -5.11 -12.22
CA ASP A 92 2.10 -6.53 -12.50
C ASP A 92 0.83 -6.70 -13.37
N MET A 93 -0.25 -5.98 -13.06
CA MET A 93 -1.46 -5.98 -13.91
C MET A 93 -1.17 -5.51 -15.33
N GLN A 94 -0.38 -4.45 -15.49
CA GLN A 94 0.01 -3.93 -16.81
C GLN A 94 0.90 -4.92 -17.58
N ALA A 95 1.84 -5.58 -16.90
CA ALA A 95 2.67 -6.63 -17.49
C ALA A 95 1.84 -7.81 -17.99
N ASN A 96 0.66 -8.05 -17.41
CA ASN A 96 -0.31 -9.04 -17.83
C ASN A 96 -1.36 -8.50 -18.82
N GLY A 97 -1.11 -7.34 -19.45
CA GLY A 97 -1.91 -6.80 -20.54
C GLY A 97 -3.13 -5.96 -20.10
N ILE A 98 -3.25 -5.61 -18.84
CA ILE A 98 -4.34 -4.76 -18.33
C ILE A 98 -3.91 -3.29 -18.44
N ALA A 99 -4.58 -2.53 -19.30
CA ALA A 99 -4.34 -1.09 -19.40
C ALA A 99 -5.02 -0.36 -18.24
N ILE A 100 -4.24 0.34 -17.42
CA ILE A 100 -4.74 1.21 -16.34
C ILE A 100 -4.59 2.66 -16.80
N THR A 101 -5.70 3.33 -17.02
CA THR A 101 -5.74 4.74 -17.47
C THR A 101 -6.16 5.71 -16.38
N GLU A 102 -6.73 5.23 -15.29
CA GLU A 102 -7.14 5.97 -14.11
C GLU A 102 -7.12 5.03 -12.91
N LEU A 103 -6.71 5.53 -11.75
CA LEU A 103 -6.86 4.83 -10.47
C LEU A 103 -7.96 5.50 -9.65
N ARG A 104 -9.04 4.78 -9.34
CA ARG A 104 -10.08 5.22 -8.41
C ARG A 104 -9.78 4.72 -7.03
N VAL A 105 -9.87 5.62 -6.05
CA VAL A 105 -9.45 5.35 -4.67
C VAL A 105 -10.50 5.77 -3.65
N ASP A 106 -10.50 5.06 -2.52
CA ASP A 106 -11.36 5.36 -1.36
C ASP A 106 -10.62 5.04 -0.04
N GLY A 107 -11.33 5.17 1.07
CA GLY A 107 -10.82 4.90 2.40
C GLY A 107 -10.05 6.07 3.03
N GLY A 108 -9.77 5.94 4.32
CA GLY A 108 -9.22 7.01 5.15
C GLY A 108 -7.88 7.58 4.68
N ALA A 109 -7.00 6.75 4.13
CA ALA A 109 -5.70 7.17 3.64
C ALA A 109 -5.79 8.18 2.47
N THR A 110 -6.86 8.12 1.69
CA THR A 110 -7.07 9.03 0.53
C THR A 110 -7.38 10.46 0.93
N ARG A 111 -7.63 10.73 2.22
CA ARG A 111 -7.75 12.10 2.74
C ARG A 111 -6.42 12.84 2.71
N ASN A 112 -5.30 12.12 2.76
CA ASN A 112 -3.96 12.68 2.63
C ASN A 112 -3.69 13.03 1.16
N LYS A 113 -3.73 14.32 0.85
CA LYS A 113 -3.58 14.81 -0.52
C LYS A 113 -2.17 14.61 -1.05
N LEU A 114 -1.14 14.75 -0.22
CA LEU A 114 0.25 14.47 -0.62
C LEU A 114 0.42 13.02 -1.08
N MET A 115 -0.16 12.08 -0.34
CA MET A 115 -0.11 10.66 -0.72
C MET A 115 -0.82 10.42 -2.07
N MET A 116 -1.97 11.05 -2.31
CA MET A 116 -2.67 10.94 -3.59
C MET A 116 -1.89 11.56 -4.75
N GLU A 117 -1.28 12.73 -4.54
CA GLU A 117 -0.41 13.40 -5.52
C GLU A 117 0.78 12.49 -5.87
N PHE A 118 1.43 11.96 -4.85
CA PHE A 118 2.56 11.05 -5.01
C PHE A 118 2.16 9.74 -5.71
N GLN A 119 1.00 9.18 -5.40
CA GLN A 119 0.45 8.00 -6.07
C GLN A 119 0.23 8.27 -7.57
N SER A 120 -0.34 9.42 -7.91
CA SER A 120 -0.55 9.82 -9.31
C SER A 120 0.78 9.98 -10.05
N ASP A 121 1.76 10.62 -9.42
CA ASP A 121 3.09 10.81 -9.97
C ASP A 121 3.82 9.48 -10.24
N VAL A 122 3.80 8.54 -9.28
CA VAL A 122 4.48 7.23 -9.41
C VAL A 122 3.85 6.36 -10.47
N LEU A 123 2.50 6.34 -10.55
CA LEU A 123 1.76 5.57 -11.55
C LEU A 123 1.72 6.23 -12.92
N ASN A 124 1.98 7.52 -12.99
CA ASN A 124 1.81 8.36 -14.18
C ASN A 124 0.39 8.26 -14.77
N VAL A 125 -0.63 8.17 -13.91
CA VAL A 125 -2.05 8.21 -14.29
C VAL A 125 -2.84 9.08 -13.32
N PRO A 126 -4.00 9.63 -13.73
CA PRO A 126 -4.90 10.31 -12.81
C PRO A 126 -5.34 9.40 -11.66
N VAL A 127 -5.40 9.97 -10.45
CA VAL A 127 -5.96 9.33 -9.27
C VAL A 127 -7.19 10.10 -8.82
N THR A 128 -8.33 9.42 -8.79
CA THR A 128 -9.64 10.02 -8.50
C THR A 128 -10.24 9.43 -7.23
N ARG A 129 -10.55 10.30 -6.26
CA ARG A 129 -11.25 9.93 -5.03
C ARG A 129 -12.75 10.11 -5.20
N ALA A 130 -13.54 9.11 -4.74
CA ALA A 130 -14.99 9.22 -4.66
C ALA A 130 -15.42 10.14 -3.50
N THR A 131 -16.61 10.76 -3.62
CA THR A 131 -17.25 11.45 -2.49
C THR A 131 -17.59 10.49 -1.36
N GLN A 132 -17.97 9.26 -1.72
CA GLN A 132 -18.21 8.18 -0.76
C GLN A 132 -16.89 7.51 -0.40
N VAL A 133 -16.42 7.76 0.83
CA VAL A 133 -15.15 7.23 1.33
C VAL A 133 -15.26 5.83 1.93
N GLU A 134 -16.49 5.35 2.19
CA GLU A 134 -16.76 4.01 2.73
C GLU A 134 -17.32 3.09 1.63
N SER A 135 -16.60 2.95 0.52
CA SER A 135 -17.07 2.22 -0.67
C SER A 135 -17.35 0.75 -0.39
N THR A 136 -16.64 0.12 0.53
CA THR A 136 -16.88 -1.29 0.90
C THR A 136 -18.28 -1.46 1.51
N ALA A 137 -18.63 -0.64 2.51
CA ALA A 137 -19.96 -0.69 3.14
C ALA A 137 -21.06 -0.32 2.13
N TRP A 138 -20.80 0.71 1.32
CA TRP A 138 -21.71 1.10 0.25
C TRP A 138 -21.91 -0.01 -0.78
N GLY A 139 -20.86 -0.69 -1.19
CA GLY A 139 -20.93 -1.79 -2.16
C GLY A 139 -21.80 -2.93 -1.66
N VAL A 140 -21.68 -3.34 -0.40
CA VAL A 140 -22.57 -4.36 0.21
C VAL A 140 -24.03 -3.90 0.22
N ALA A 141 -24.28 -2.66 0.64
CA ALA A 141 -25.63 -2.09 0.64
C ALA A 141 -26.22 -2.00 -0.77
N ALA A 142 -25.41 -1.62 -1.76
CA ALA A 142 -25.82 -1.55 -3.16
C ALA A 142 -26.17 -2.91 -3.74
N MET A 143 -25.40 -3.96 -3.45
CA MET A 143 -25.70 -5.33 -3.89
C MET A 143 -27.02 -5.83 -3.27
N ALA A 144 -27.26 -5.56 -1.98
CA ALA A 144 -28.53 -5.85 -1.34
C ALA A 144 -29.69 -5.06 -1.99
N GLY A 145 -29.48 -3.78 -2.29
CA GLY A 145 -30.46 -2.93 -2.96
C GLY A 145 -30.83 -3.42 -4.36
N LEU A 146 -29.84 -3.86 -5.15
CA LEU A 146 -30.08 -4.49 -6.46
C LEU A 146 -30.91 -5.77 -6.32
N THR A 147 -30.57 -6.63 -5.36
CA THR A 147 -31.28 -7.90 -5.14
C THR A 147 -32.73 -7.67 -4.71
N GLN A 148 -33.01 -6.64 -3.92
CA GLN A 148 -34.34 -6.29 -3.43
C GLN A 148 -35.10 -5.37 -4.38
N GLY A 149 -34.52 -4.98 -5.52
CA GLY A 149 -35.14 -4.08 -6.49
C GLY A 149 -35.26 -2.61 -6.02
N VAL A 150 -34.59 -2.23 -4.95
CA VAL A 150 -34.46 -0.84 -4.48
C VAL A 150 -33.59 -0.02 -5.43
N ILE A 151 -32.54 -0.63 -5.95
CA ILE A 151 -31.71 -0.10 -7.04
C ILE A 151 -32.09 -0.87 -8.30
N ALA A 152 -32.46 -0.16 -9.35
CA ALA A 152 -33.05 -0.78 -10.54
C ALA A 152 -32.01 -1.55 -11.38
N SER A 153 -30.76 -1.03 -11.47
CA SER A 153 -29.73 -1.65 -12.27
C SER A 153 -28.31 -1.32 -11.77
N ALA A 154 -27.33 -2.10 -12.22
CA ALA A 154 -25.91 -1.80 -12.02
C ALA A 154 -25.49 -0.50 -12.73
N THR A 155 -26.16 -0.12 -13.80
CA THR A 155 -25.93 1.14 -14.51
C THR A 155 -26.33 2.33 -13.63
N ASP A 156 -27.52 2.29 -13.01
CA ASP A 156 -27.96 3.36 -12.08
C ASP A 156 -26.99 3.52 -10.91
N LEU A 157 -26.42 2.40 -10.43
CA LEU A 157 -25.40 2.42 -9.41
C LEU A 157 -24.11 3.10 -9.90
N ALA A 158 -23.66 2.76 -11.11
CA ALA A 158 -22.47 3.36 -11.71
C ALA A 158 -22.66 4.87 -11.95
N ASP A 159 -23.85 5.28 -12.40
CA ASP A 159 -24.19 6.69 -12.64
C ASP A 159 -24.30 7.51 -11.34
N SER A 160 -24.59 6.85 -10.22
CA SER A 160 -24.61 7.48 -8.90
C SER A 160 -23.20 7.79 -8.35
N TRP A 161 -22.14 7.24 -8.96
CA TRP A 161 -20.78 7.48 -8.53
C TRP A 161 -20.37 8.93 -8.78
N GLN A 162 -19.89 9.61 -7.74
CA GLN A 162 -19.46 11.00 -7.81
C GLN A 162 -18.02 11.13 -7.39
N LYS A 163 -17.26 11.90 -8.16
CA LYS A 163 -15.89 12.26 -7.83
C LYS A 163 -15.85 13.45 -6.86
N ASP A 164 -14.97 13.38 -5.88
CA ASP A 164 -14.64 14.47 -4.98
C ASP A 164 -13.38 15.23 -5.48
N LEU A 165 -12.30 14.49 -5.70
CA LEU A 165 -11.01 15.05 -6.07
C LEU A 165 -10.35 14.17 -7.14
N THR A 166 -9.80 14.80 -8.17
CA THR A 166 -8.87 14.16 -9.11
C THR A 166 -7.54 14.87 -9.05
N VAL A 167 -6.47 14.12 -8.89
CA VAL A 167 -5.08 14.58 -9.02
C VAL A 167 -4.46 13.95 -10.26
N THR A 168 -3.64 14.73 -10.97
CA THR A 168 -2.97 14.28 -12.19
C THR A 168 -1.46 14.31 -12.01
N PRO A 169 -0.70 13.47 -12.73
CA PRO A 169 0.75 13.43 -12.62
C PRO A 169 1.38 14.81 -12.89
N GLN A 170 2.31 15.21 -12.04
CA GLN A 170 3.03 16.49 -12.16
C GLN A 170 4.55 16.27 -12.19
N THR A 171 5.04 15.18 -11.62
CA THR A 171 6.47 14.96 -11.39
C THR A 171 6.84 13.52 -11.75
N ASP A 172 7.90 13.33 -12.50
CA ASP A 172 8.47 11.99 -12.74
C ASP A 172 9.09 11.46 -11.44
N ARG A 173 8.61 10.31 -10.98
CA ARG A 173 9.08 9.60 -9.79
C ARG A 173 9.85 8.31 -10.10
N SER A 174 10.29 8.14 -11.32
CA SER A 174 10.99 6.91 -11.74
C SER A 174 12.28 6.67 -10.95
N ALA A 175 13.00 7.72 -10.56
CA ALA A 175 14.20 7.60 -9.72
C ALA A 175 13.84 7.13 -8.30
N GLN A 176 12.80 7.69 -7.70
CA GLN A 176 12.32 7.28 -6.37
C GLN A 176 11.79 5.86 -6.39
N TYR A 177 11.06 5.47 -7.43
CA TYR A 177 10.59 4.09 -7.57
C TYR A 177 11.73 3.08 -7.72
N LYS A 178 12.81 3.42 -8.42
CA LYS A 178 14.04 2.61 -8.43
C LYS A 178 14.65 2.46 -7.04
N GLY A 179 14.64 3.51 -6.24
CA GLY A 179 15.09 3.46 -4.84
C GLY A 179 14.22 2.52 -3.99
N TRP A 180 12.88 2.55 -4.17
CA TRP A 180 11.95 1.61 -3.57
C TRP A 180 12.28 0.16 -3.95
N GLN A 181 12.50 -0.13 -5.22
CA GLN A 181 12.87 -1.45 -5.69
C GLN A 181 14.20 -1.95 -5.09
N ALA A 182 15.16 -1.04 -4.88
CA ALA A 182 16.40 -1.37 -4.21
C ALA A 182 16.18 -1.69 -2.71
N ALA A 183 15.32 -0.92 -2.02
CA ALA A 183 14.93 -1.20 -0.64
C ALA A 183 14.25 -2.56 -0.48
N LEU A 184 13.34 -2.89 -1.39
CA LEU A 184 12.69 -4.21 -1.45
C LEU A 184 13.72 -5.34 -1.60
N LYS A 185 14.66 -5.21 -2.55
CA LYS A 185 15.75 -6.20 -2.73
C LYS A 185 16.55 -6.40 -1.46
N GLY A 186 16.84 -5.32 -0.73
CA GLY A 186 17.52 -5.39 0.57
C GLY A 186 16.71 -6.16 1.61
N ALA A 187 15.41 -5.91 1.69
CA ALA A 187 14.50 -6.61 2.61
C ALA A 187 14.42 -8.12 2.29
N PHE A 188 14.32 -8.48 1.00
CA PHE A 188 14.37 -9.87 0.56
C PHE A 188 15.69 -10.55 0.89
N ALA A 189 16.82 -9.88 0.61
CA ALA A 189 18.15 -10.43 0.91
C ALA A 189 18.33 -10.70 2.40
N HIS A 190 17.83 -9.80 3.26
CA HIS A 190 17.83 -9.99 4.70
C HIS A 190 17.02 -11.23 5.12
N ALA A 191 15.80 -11.38 4.61
CA ALA A 191 14.97 -12.55 4.89
C ALA A 191 15.64 -13.85 4.45
N GLN A 192 16.22 -13.88 3.25
CA GLN A 192 16.94 -15.05 2.73
C GLN A 192 18.15 -15.43 3.58
N ALA A 193 18.91 -14.46 4.07
CA ALA A 193 20.06 -14.71 4.93
C ALA A 193 19.67 -15.40 6.24
N LEU A 194 18.56 -14.98 6.86
CA LEU A 194 18.06 -15.59 8.09
C LEU A 194 17.65 -17.06 7.89
N HIS A 195 17.07 -17.41 6.75
CA HIS A 195 16.67 -18.80 6.46
C HIS A 195 17.86 -19.71 6.07
N GLN A 196 18.97 -19.15 5.61
CA GLN A 196 20.15 -19.95 5.31
C GLN A 196 20.90 -20.38 6.57
N ASP A 197 20.76 -19.62 7.66
CA ASP A 197 21.38 -19.90 8.95
C ASP A 197 20.55 -20.84 9.84
N GLU A 198 19.30 -21.18 9.46
CA GLU A 198 18.53 -22.19 10.16
C GLU A 198 19.12 -23.59 9.87
N PRO A 199 19.64 -24.32 10.88
CA PRO A 199 20.09 -25.68 10.66
C PRO A 199 18.92 -26.51 10.15
N ALA A 200 19.19 -27.39 9.18
CA ALA A 200 18.22 -28.31 8.57
C ALA A 200 17.64 -29.29 9.62
N GLN A 201 16.81 -28.77 10.54
CA GLN A 201 16.09 -29.57 11.52
C GLN A 201 14.60 -29.55 11.18
N ALA A 202 14.11 -30.77 10.98
CA ALA A 202 12.72 -31.17 10.89
C ALA A 202 11.96 -30.74 9.63
N LYS A 203 12.28 -31.35 8.51
CA LYS A 203 11.21 -31.78 7.61
C LYS A 203 10.48 -32.89 8.33
N ASP A 204 9.52 -32.51 9.16
CA ASP A 204 8.67 -33.45 9.88
C ASP A 204 7.86 -34.30 8.92
N GLU A 205 7.87 -35.58 9.20
CA GLU A 205 7.04 -36.60 8.56
C GLU A 205 5.56 -36.22 8.59
N PRO A 206 4.79 -36.49 7.53
CA PRO A 206 3.37 -36.25 7.55
C PRO A 206 2.73 -37.12 8.65
N SER A 207 2.15 -36.48 9.67
CA SER A 207 1.38 -37.12 10.72
C SER A 207 0.29 -37.97 10.10
N LYS A 208 0.48 -39.30 10.15
CA LYS A 208 -0.54 -40.28 9.80
C LYS A 208 -1.72 -40.16 10.77
N VAL A 209 -2.73 -39.40 10.35
CA VAL A 209 -4.03 -39.43 11.04
C VAL A 209 -4.59 -40.85 10.92
N LYS A 210 -4.53 -41.62 11.99
CA LYS A 210 -5.25 -42.89 12.11
C LYS A 210 -6.73 -42.56 12.24
N VAL A 211 -7.49 -42.77 11.18
CA VAL A 211 -8.94 -42.85 11.24
C VAL A 211 -9.26 -44.18 11.89
N LYS A 212 -9.82 -44.16 13.08
CA LYS A 212 -10.45 -45.37 13.70
C LYS A 212 -11.79 -45.59 13.03
N GLN A 213 -11.97 -46.81 12.52
CA GLN A 213 -13.26 -47.35 12.09
C GLN A 213 -14.19 -47.54 13.29
#